data_f72d86fb126aa1104c852655c835f5b3
#
_entry.id   f72d86fb126aa1104c852655c835f5b3
#
_cell.length_a   1.000
_cell.length_b   1.000
_cell.length_c   1.000
_cell.angle_alpha   90.00
_cell.angle_beta   90.00
_cell.angle_gamma   90.00
#
_symmetry.space_group_name_H-M   'P 1'
#
loop_
_entity.id
_entity.type
_entity.pdbx_description
1 polymer ?
#
loop_
_entity_poly.entity_id
_entity_poly.type
_entity_poly.pdbx_seq_one_letter_code
_entity_poly.pdbx_strand_id
1 'polypeptide(L)'
;MEKFEREIKESKFSELLNKHFAASAIPKGIHCLSLRLTDEYSSNAHARKQLPSPELLPLLSDNSYHHFVLSTDNILAASVVVTSTVQSSLIPEKIVFHIITDKKTYAGMHSWFALNPIPAIIEVKGLHQFDWLTRENVPVLEAVENHKGIRDYYHGNHIVGSNLSETTPHKFASKLQARSPRYISLLNHIRIYLPEMFPNLNKAVFLDDDIVVQRDLSPLWDIDLKGKVNGAVETCKGEDTWVMSKRFRNYFNFSHPLIAKNLDPNECAWAYGMNIFDLRAWRKKNIRDIYHFWLKENLKSNLTMWKLGTLPPALIAFKGYVHPIDPSWHMLGLGYQDKTDIEAVKKAAVIHYNGDSKPWSDIGFEHLRPVWTKYVDYSNDFIRNCHIMES
;
A
#
# COMPACT_ATOMS: atom_id res chain seq x y z
N MET A 1 23.32 -11.53 36.82
CA MET A 1 23.34 -11.36 35.34
C MET A 1 22.15 -12.07 34.66
N GLU A 2 21.99 -13.37 34.82
CA GLU A 2 20.91 -14.15 34.15
C GLU A 2 19.47 -13.63 34.43
N LYS A 3 19.17 -13.14 35.65
CA LYS A 3 17.85 -12.57 35.99
C LYS A 3 17.57 -11.30 35.17
N PHE A 4 18.54 -10.38 35.06
CA PHE A 4 18.39 -9.14 34.28
C PHE A 4 18.32 -9.42 32.78
N GLU A 5 19.09 -10.38 32.28
CA GLU A 5 19.02 -10.79 30.86
C GLU A 5 17.64 -11.35 30.52
N ARG A 6 17.03 -12.13 31.43
CA ARG A 6 15.68 -12.65 31.25
C ARG A 6 14.65 -11.53 31.26
N GLU A 7 14.72 -10.61 32.23
CA GLU A 7 13.80 -9.45 32.32
C GLU A 7 13.89 -8.55 31.09
N ILE A 8 15.11 -8.28 30.57
CA ILE A 8 15.32 -7.53 29.32
C ILE A 8 14.71 -8.27 28.13
N LYS A 9 14.85 -9.60 28.07
CA LYS A 9 14.28 -10.42 27.00
C LYS A 9 12.76 -10.42 27.03
N GLU A 10 12.16 -10.54 28.21
CA GLU A 10 10.70 -10.48 28.41
C GLU A 10 10.13 -9.10 28.09
N SER A 11 10.82 -8.02 28.49
CA SER A 11 10.43 -6.64 28.18
C SER A 11 10.47 -6.37 26.67
N LYS A 12 11.55 -6.75 25.99
CA LYS A 12 11.66 -6.62 24.52
C LYS A 12 10.60 -7.45 23.79
N PHE A 13 10.25 -8.60 24.32
CA PHE A 13 9.20 -9.43 23.74
C PHE A 13 7.83 -8.76 23.89
N SER A 14 7.53 -8.22 25.08
CA SER A 14 6.30 -7.50 25.34
C SER A 14 6.19 -6.23 24.46
N GLU A 15 7.26 -5.48 24.31
CA GLU A 15 7.35 -4.32 23.43
C GLU A 15 7.01 -4.70 21.98
N LEU A 16 7.63 -5.76 21.44
CA LEU A 16 7.36 -6.24 20.08
C LEU A 16 5.91 -6.71 19.88
N LEU A 17 5.34 -7.37 20.89
CA LEU A 17 3.97 -7.84 20.86
C LEU A 17 2.99 -6.67 20.86
N ASN A 18 3.19 -5.70 21.77
CA ASN A 18 2.35 -4.51 21.87
C ASN A 18 2.46 -3.65 20.61
N LYS A 19 3.65 -3.48 20.06
CA LYS A 19 3.88 -2.79 18.79
C LYS A 19 3.14 -3.47 17.64
N HIS A 20 3.16 -4.80 17.57
CA HIS A 20 2.40 -5.55 16.58
C HIS A 20 0.89 -5.32 16.70
N PHE A 21 0.33 -5.38 17.90
CA PHE A 21 -1.09 -5.12 18.12
C PHE A 21 -1.46 -3.68 17.74
N ALA A 22 -0.65 -2.71 18.11
CA ALA A 22 -0.86 -1.31 17.73
C ALA A 22 -0.81 -1.11 16.22
N ALA A 23 0.16 -1.72 15.53
CA ALA A 23 0.28 -1.65 14.07
C ALA A 23 -0.88 -2.33 13.32
N SER A 24 -1.48 -3.37 13.92
CA SER A 24 -2.58 -4.14 13.33
C SER A 24 -3.96 -3.58 13.67
N ALA A 25 -4.06 -2.76 14.71
CA ALA A 25 -5.31 -2.15 15.15
C ALA A 25 -5.70 -0.97 14.23
N ILE A 26 -6.99 -0.82 14.03
CA ILE A 26 -7.54 0.41 13.44
C ILE A 26 -7.72 1.41 14.58
N PRO A 27 -7.08 2.61 14.55
CA PRO A 27 -7.30 3.64 15.55
C PRO A 27 -8.78 3.98 15.72
N LYS A 28 -9.22 4.17 16.96
CA LYS A 28 -10.64 4.43 17.28
C LYS A 28 -11.23 5.60 16.51
N GLY A 29 -10.44 6.67 16.32
CA GLY A 29 -10.85 7.84 15.53
C GLY A 29 -11.12 7.50 14.07
N ILE A 30 -10.26 6.70 13.43
CA ILE A 30 -10.45 6.27 12.03
C ILE A 30 -11.67 5.36 11.90
N HIS A 31 -11.87 4.46 12.85
CA HIS A 31 -13.07 3.61 12.88
C HIS A 31 -14.36 4.45 13.05
N CYS A 32 -14.37 5.40 13.99
CA CYS A 32 -15.45 6.36 14.16
C CYS A 32 -15.74 7.13 12.87
N LEU A 33 -14.71 7.65 12.20
CA LEU A 33 -14.81 8.38 10.94
C LEU A 33 -15.52 7.54 9.87
N SER A 34 -15.11 6.29 9.71
CA SER A 34 -15.73 5.36 8.75
C SER A 34 -17.21 5.11 9.05
N LEU A 35 -17.58 4.91 10.32
CA LEU A 35 -18.96 4.68 10.73
C LEU A 35 -19.84 5.92 10.50
N ARG A 36 -19.38 7.10 10.92
CA ARG A 36 -20.15 8.36 10.73
C ARG A 36 -20.37 8.70 9.26
N LEU A 37 -19.34 8.53 8.43
CA LEU A 37 -19.48 8.77 6.99
C LEU A 37 -20.36 7.72 6.29
N THR A 38 -20.41 6.49 6.81
CA THR A 38 -21.35 5.47 6.33
C THR A 38 -22.78 5.83 6.69
N ASP A 39 -23.02 6.40 7.87
CA ASP A 39 -24.33 6.94 8.28
C ASP A 39 -24.75 8.12 7.39
N GLU A 40 -23.83 9.05 7.10
CA GLU A 40 -24.07 10.14 6.13
C GLU A 40 -24.47 9.61 4.76
N TYR A 41 -23.79 8.56 4.27
CA TYR A 41 -24.20 7.93 2.99
C TYR A 41 -25.65 7.49 3.00
N SER A 42 -26.15 7.02 4.13
CA SER A 42 -27.52 6.52 4.27
C SER A 42 -28.55 7.63 4.44
N SER A 43 -28.20 8.69 5.16
CA SER A 43 -29.14 9.73 5.61
C SER A 43 -29.07 11.03 4.80
N ASN A 44 -27.91 11.36 4.21
CA ASN A 44 -27.63 12.64 3.54
C ASN A 44 -27.55 12.48 2.02
N ALA A 45 -28.43 13.15 1.27
CA ALA A 45 -28.43 13.11 -0.19
C ALA A 45 -27.15 13.69 -0.81
N HIS A 46 -26.52 14.69 -0.18
CA HIS A 46 -25.27 15.26 -0.67
C HIS A 46 -24.09 14.28 -0.57
N ALA A 47 -24.09 13.43 0.46
CA ALA A 47 -23.09 12.39 0.63
C ALA A 47 -23.17 11.25 -0.42
N ARG A 48 -24.33 11.14 -1.11
CA ARG A 48 -24.57 10.19 -2.21
C ARG A 48 -24.49 10.82 -3.59
N LYS A 49 -24.13 12.10 -3.68
CA LYS A 49 -23.95 12.76 -4.97
C LYS A 49 -22.98 11.94 -5.83
N GLN A 50 -23.32 11.78 -7.11
CA GLN A 50 -22.48 11.04 -8.05
C GLN A 50 -21.06 11.63 -8.13
N LEU A 51 -20.07 10.77 -8.08
CA LEU A 51 -18.64 11.10 -8.20
C LEU A 51 -17.98 10.30 -9.35
N PRO A 52 -17.40 11.00 -10.33
CA PRO A 52 -17.56 12.43 -10.58
C PRO A 52 -18.96 12.76 -11.10
N SER A 53 -19.28 14.04 -11.24
CA SER A 53 -20.54 14.48 -11.86
C SER A 53 -20.62 13.98 -13.32
N PRO A 54 -21.83 13.79 -13.87
CA PRO A 54 -22.03 13.13 -15.17
C PRO A 54 -21.24 13.75 -16.32
N GLU A 55 -21.09 15.06 -16.35
CA GLU A 55 -20.31 15.79 -17.36
C GLU A 55 -18.82 15.47 -17.34
N LEU A 56 -18.27 15.01 -16.21
CA LEU A 56 -16.85 14.67 -16.05
C LEU A 56 -16.57 13.17 -16.31
N LEU A 57 -17.60 12.33 -16.46
CA LEU A 57 -17.41 10.89 -16.70
C LEU A 57 -16.50 10.57 -17.90
N PRO A 58 -16.60 11.28 -19.07
CA PRO A 58 -15.71 11.02 -20.19
C PRO A 58 -14.22 11.20 -19.85
N LEU A 59 -13.90 12.07 -18.88
CA LEU A 59 -12.53 12.40 -18.49
C LEU A 59 -11.87 11.26 -17.71
N LEU A 60 -12.63 10.31 -17.16
CA LEU A 60 -12.10 9.12 -16.48
C LEU A 60 -11.30 8.19 -17.40
N SER A 61 -11.38 8.37 -18.71
CA SER A 61 -10.62 7.62 -19.72
C SER A 61 -9.83 8.51 -20.68
N ASP A 62 -9.78 9.81 -20.43
CA ASP A 62 -9.07 10.78 -21.28
C ASP A 62 -7.57 10.79 -20.95
N ASN A 63 -6.76 10.32 -21.88
CA ASN A 63 -5.30 10.21 -21.72
C ASN A 63 -4.55 11.56 -21.72
N SER A 64 -5.24 12.68 -21.86
CA SER A 64 -4.67 14.02 -21.65
C SER A 64 -4.67 14.45 -20.19
N TYR A 65 -5.26 13.64 -19.31
CA TYR A 65 -5.27 13.81 -17.84
C TYR A 65 -4.24 12.93 -17.17
N HIS A 66 -3.89 13.30 -15.93
CA HIS A 66 -2.98 12.54 -15.07
C HIS A 66 -3.80 11.61 -14.17
N HIS A 67 -3.81 10.33 -14.50
CA HIS A 67 -4.59 9.32 -13.80
C HIS A 67 -3.81 8.70 -12.65
N PHE A 68 -4.31 8.90 -11.44
CA PHE A 68 -3.79 8.28 -10.22
C PHE A 68 -4.73 7.19 -9.75
N VAL A 69 -4.19 6.07 -9.32
CA VAL A 69 -4.95 4.96 -8.73
C VAL A 69 -4.51 4.78 -7.30
N LEU A 70 -5.47 4.77 -6.39
CA LEU A 70 -5.28 4.54 -4.96
C LEU A 70 -6.20 3.40 -4.51
N SER A 71 -5.65 2.39 -3.84
CA SER A 71 -6.42 1.27 -3.31
C SER A 71 -6.30 1.22 -1.81
N THR A 72 -7.38 1.49 -1.08
CA THR A 72 -7.36 1.58 0.38
C THR A 72 -8.75 1.41 1.01
N ASP A 73 -8.78 0.93 2.26
CA ASP A 73 -9.93 0.93 3.16
C ASP A 73 -9.81 2.01 4.27
N ASN A 74 -8.77 2.85 4.23
CA ASN A 74 -8.53 3.92 5.20
C ASN A 74 -8.90 5.29 4.61
N ILE A 75 -10.06 5.82 5.00
CA ILE A 75 -10.60 7.09 4.49
C ILE A 75 -9.67 8.27 4.81
N LEU A 76 -9.11 8.31 6.03
CA LEU A 76 -8.21 9.40 6.44
C LEU A 76 -6.92 9.37 5.63
N ALA A 77 -6.33 8.20 5.44
CA ALA A 77 -5.14 8.05 4.61
C ALA A 77 -5.40 8.42 3.15
N ALA A 78 -6.53 7.97 2.58
CA ALA A 78 -6.96 8.36 1.24
C ALA A 78 -7.07 9.88 1.09
N SER A 79 -7.67 10.56 2.08
CA SER A 79 -7.81 12.01 2.06
C SER A 79 -6.46 12.72 2.02
N VAL A 80 -5.47 12.24 2.79
CA VAL A 80 -4.12 12.81 2.82
C VAL A 80 -3.39 12.59 1.50
N VAL A 81 -3.45 11.38 0.92
CA VAL A 81 -2.84 11.11 -0.39
C VAL A 81 -3.42 12.02 -1.46
N VAL A 82 -4.74 12.12 -1.55
CA VAL A 82 -5.43 12.94 -2.56
C VAL A 82 -5.12 14.43 -2.33
N THR A 83 -5.27 14.93 -1.10
CA THR A 83 -5.02 16.33 -0.75
C THR A 83 -3.57 16.72 -1.03
N SER A 84 -2.61 15.91 -0.60
CA SER A 84 -1.18 16.18 -0.81
C SER A 84 -0.82 16.19 -2.31
N THR A 85 -1.38 15.29 -3.10
CA THR A 85 -1.17 15.24 -4.56
C THR A 85 -1.72 16.48 -5.24
N VAL A 86 -2.95 16.87 -4.91
CA VAL A 86 -3.63 18.02 -5.51
C VAL A 86 -2.95 19.34 -5.12
N GLN A 87 -2.60 19.53 -3.84
CA GLN A 87 -1.92 20.72 -3.37
C GLN A 87 -0.50 20.89 -3.91
N SER A 88 0.16 19.77 -4.24
CA SER A 88 1.52 19.79 -4.81
C SER A 88 1.53 19.94 -6.34
N SER A 89 0.39 19.84 -6.99
CA SER A 89 0.28 19.92 -8.45
C SER A 89 0.26 21.36 -8.95
N LEU A 90 0.91 21.59 -10.09
CA LEU A 90 0.84 22.84 -10.83
C LEU A 90 -0.45 22.98 -11.66
N ILE A 91 -1.12 21.86 -11.96
CA ILE A 91 -2.33 21.78 -12.79
C ILE A 91 -3.35 20.79 -12.17
N PRO A 92 -3.87 21.10 -10.96
CA PRO A 92 -4.73 20.17 -10.22
C PRO A 92 -6.00 19.77 -10.97
N GLU A 93 -6.53 20.64 -11.86
CA GLU A 93 -7.68 20.38 -12.73
C GLU A 93 -7.42 19.26 -13.76
N LYS A 94 -6.16 18.89 -14.00
CA LYS A 94 -5.78 17.75 -14.85
C LYS A 94 -5.62 16.44 -14.08
N ILE A 95 -5.85 16.44 -12.78
CA ILE A 95 -5.76 15.24 -11.95
C ILE A 95 -7.07 14.47 -11.98
N VAL A 96 -6.96 13.16 -12.20
CA VAL A 96 -8.03 12.18 -12.03
C VAL A 96 -7.60 11.14 -11.01
N PHE A 97 -8.34 11.01 -9.93
CA PHE A 97 -8.16 9.93 -8.96
C PHE A 97 -9.20 8.83 -9.13
N HIS A 98 -8.73 7.60 -9.27
CA HIS A 98 -9.52 6.38 -9.19
C HIS A 98 -9.26 5.73 -7.83
N ILE A 99 -10.17 5.96 -6.87
CA ILE A 99 -10.08 5.44 -5.51
C ILE A 99 -10.84 4.13 -5.43
N ILE A 100 -10.10 3.05 -5.18
CA ILE A 100 -10.65 1.69 -5.10
C ILE A 100 -10.70 1.28 -3.64
N THR A 101 -11.85 0.81 -3.19
CA THR A 101 -12.05 0.41 -1.81
C THR A 101 -12.87 -0.89 -1.70
N ASP A 102 -12.94 -1.47 -0.52
CA ASP A 102 -13.75 -2.64 -0.28
C ASP A 102 -15.25 -2.28 -0.17
N LYS A 103 -16.10 -3.31 -0.15
CA LYS A 103 -17.55 -3.14 -0.04
C LYS A 103 -17.97 -2.46 1.27
N LYS A 104 -17.24 -2.70 2.36
CA LYS A 104 -17.60 -2.19 3.70
C LYS A 104 -17.29 -0.71 3.81
N THR A 105 -16.19 -0.27 3.23
CA THR A 105 -15.71 1.11 3.33
C THR A 105 -16.27 2.01 2.21
N TYR A 106 -16.83 1.42 1.14
CA TYR A 106 -17.30 2.16 -0.03
C TYR A 106 -18.22 3.35 0.33
N ALA A 107 -19.22 3.13 1.15
CA ALA A 107 -20.17 4.18 1.52
C ALA A 107 -19.49 5.36 2.22
N GLY A 108 -18.62 5.07 3.20
CA GLY A 108 -17.89 6.11 3.93
C GLY A 108 -16.86 6.83 3.06
N MET A 109 -16.13 6.09 2.22
CA MET A 109 -15.16 6.66 1.28
C MET A 109 -15.84 7.61 0.27
N HIS A 110 -16.95 7.17 -0.30
CA HIS A 110 -17.75 7.99 -1.22
C HIS A 110 -18.26 9.26 -0.54
N SER A 111 -18.85 9.13 0.66
CA SER A 111 -19.36 10.26 1.45
C SER A 111 -18.27 11.30 1.73
N TRP A 112 -17.06 10.85 2.10
CA TRP A 112 -15.95 11.76 2.37
C TRP A 112 -15.68 12.68 1.17
N PHE A 113 -15.49 12.11 -0.02
CA PHE A 113 -15.15 12.89 -1.21
C PHE A 113 -16.35 13.65 -1.80
N ALA A 114 -17.58 13.21 -1.55
CA ALA A 114 -18.77 13.94 -1.92
C ALA A 114 -19.02 15.19 -1.06
N LEU A 115 -18.68 15.12 0.24
CA LEU A 115 -18.87 16.19 1.21
C LEU A 115 -17.66 17.14 1.30
N ASN A 116 -16.47 16.70 0.88
CA ASN A 116 -15.24 17.47 0.93
C ASN A 116 -14.67 17.62 -0.50
N PRO A 117 -15.24 18.51 -1.33
CA PRO A 117 -14.82 18.69 -2.71
C PRO A 117 -13.39 19.23 -2.79
N ILE A 118 -12.65 18.76 -3.77
CA ILE A 118 -11.26 19.13 -4.04
C ILE A 118 -11.12 19.43 -5.54
N PRO A 119 -10.20 20.33 -5.97
CA PRO A 119 -10.04 20.71 -7.38
C PRO A 119 -9.35 19.62 -8.22
N ALA A 120 -9.95 18.41 -8.23
CA ALA A 120 -9.53 17.25 -9.02
C ALA A 120 -10.78 16.42 -9.35
N ILE A 121 -10.68 15.55 -10.35
CA ILE A 121 -11.74 14.62 -10.70
C ILE A 121 -11.59 13.37 -9.83
N ILE A 122 -12.60 13.06 -9.03
CA ILE A 122 -12.58 11.93 -8.10
C ILE A 122 -13.62 10.89 -8.52
N GLU A 123 -13.17 9.66 -8.76
CA GLU A 123 -14.00 8.46 -8.86
C GLU A 123 -13.78 7.60 -7.62
N VAL A 124 -14.85 7.18 -6.95
CA VAL A 124 -14.79 6.17 -5.87
C VAL A 124 -15.47 4.90 -6.36
N LYS A 125 -14.75 3.79 -6.31
CA LYS A 125 -15.22 2.50 -6.81
C LYS A 125 -14.99 1.39 -5.78
N GLY A 126 -16.05 0.66 -5.45
CA GLY A 126 -15.94 -0.53 -4.63
C GLY A 126 -15.52 -1.76 -5.44
N LEU A 127 -14.74 -2.67 -4.87
CA LEU A 127 -14.36 -3.93 -5.52
C LEU A 127 -15.58 -4.71 -6.05
N HIS A 128 -16.71 -4.62 -5.36
CA HIS A 128 -17.97 -5.27 -5.75
C HIS A 128 -18.64 -4.67 -6.99
N GLN A 129 -18.15 -3.56 -7.50
CA GLN A 129 -18.67 -2.90 -8.71
C GLN A 129 -17.88 -3.28 -9.98
N PHE A 130 -16.88 -4.16 -9.85
CA PHE A 130 -16.18 -4.74 -10.98
C PHE A 130 -16.77 -6.11 -11.30
N ASP A 131 -17.68 -6.17 -12.29
CA ASP A 131 -18.41 -7.39 -12.65
C ASP A 131 -17.51 -8.58 -13.00
N TRP A 132 -16.32 -8.30 -13.57
CA TRP A 132 -15.33 -9.31 -13.92
C TRP A 132 -14.52 -9.83 -12.72
N LEU A 133 -14.56 -9.14 -11.57
CA LEU A 133 -13.81 -9.52 -10.37
C LEU A 133 -14.56 -10.57 -9.56
N THR A 134 -14.74 -11.74 -10.16
CA THR A 134 -15.41 -12.90 -9.56
C THR A 134 -14.40 -13.93 -9.08
N ARG A 135 -14.82 -14.82 -8.19
CA ARG A 135 -14.02 -15.97 -7.74
C ARG A 135 -13.52 -16.84 -8.89
N GLU A 136 -14.32 -16.98 -9.94
CA GLU A 136 -13.98 -17.73 -11.13
C GLU A 136 -12.85 -17.08 -11.93
N ASN A 137 -12.86 -15.75 -12.02
CA ASN A 137 -11.86 -14.97 -12.77
C ASN A 137 -10.55 -14.76 -11.98
N VAL A 138 -10.61 -14.85 -10.65
CA VAL A 138 -9.45 -14.65 -9.77
C VAL A 138 -9.26 -15.79 -8.75
N PRO A 139 -9.28 -17.05 -9.20
CA PRO A 139 -9.30 -18.22 -8.31
C PRO A 139 -8.04 -18.34 -7.43
N VAL A 140 -6.93 -17.74 -7.85
CA VAL A 140 -5.68 -17.75 -7.10
C VAL A 140 -5.77 -16.89 -5.85
N LEU A 141 -6.44 -15.74 -5.92
CA LEU A 141 -6.60 -14.86 -4.78
C LEU A 141 -7.55 -15.47 -3.76
N GLU A 142 -8.61 -16.14 -4.21
CA GLU A 142 -9.48 -16.91 -3.34
C GLU A 142 -8.73 -18.06 -2.66
N ALA A 143 -7.86 -18.77 -3.40
CA ALA A 143 -7.03 -19.83 -2.83
C ALA A 143 -6.07 -19.30 -1.76
N VAL A 144 -5.51 -18.09 -1.94
CA VAL A 144 -4.69 -17.40 -0.92
C VAL A 144 -5.53 -17.09 0.32
N GLU A 145 -6.71 -16.49 0.15
CA GLU A 145 -7.62 -16.15 1.27
C GLU A 145 -8.09 -17.38 2.05
N ASN A 146 -8.38 -18.49 1.37
CA ASN A 146 -8.94 -19.70 1.97
C ASN A 146 -7.89 -20.71 2.42
N HIS A 147 -6.61 -20.49 2.12
CA HIS A 147 -5.57 -21.42 2.51
C HIS A 147 -5.48 -21.56 4.03
N LYS A 148 -5.70 -22.78 4.57
CA LYS A 148 -5.74 -23.04 6.01
C LYS A 148 -4.50 -22.52 6.74
N GLY A 149 -3.31 -22.76 6.22
CA GLY A 149 -2.06 -22.28 6.80
C GLY A 149 -1.95 -20.75 6.84
N ILE A 150 -2.55 -20.05 5.87
CA ILE A 150 -2.63 -18.59 5.88
C ILE A 150 -3.61 -18.12 6.95
N ARG A 151 -4.81 -18.69 6.99
CA ARG A 151 -5.83 -18.36 7.98
C ARG A 151 -5.36 -18.63 9.40
N ASP A 152 -4.81 -19.83 9.67
CA ASP A 152 -4.27 -20.20 10.98
C ASP A 152 -3.12 -19.27 11.40
N TYR A 153 -2.28 -18.87 10.45
CA TYR A 153 -1.19 -17.94 10.64
C TYR A 153 -1.67 -16.53 11.04
N TYR A 154 -2.75 -16.05 10.42
CA TYR A 154 -3.33 -14.74 10.70
C TYR A 154 -4.26 -14.71 11.90
N HIS A 155 -4.97 -15.81 12.20
CA HIS A 155 -5.84 -15.90 13.38
C HIS A 155 -5.11 -16.23 14.68
N GLY A 156 -3.78 -16.37 14.64
CA GLY A 156 -2.97 -16.52 15.85
C GLY A 156 -3.09 -17.89 16.53
N ASN A 157 -3.75 -18.87 15.92
CA ASN A 157 -3.93 -20.19 16.50
C ASN A 157 -2.61 -20.94 16.82
N HIS A 158 -1.50 -20.51 16.24
CA HIS A 158 -0.15 -21.03 16.54
C HIS A 158 0.54 -20.34 17.73
N ILE A 159 -0.02 -19.26 18.29
CA ILE A 159 0.59 -18.56 19.45
C ILE A 159 0.33 -19.32 20.76
N VAL A 160 -0.81 -20.01 20.83
CA VAL A 160 -1.28 -20.67 22.07
C VAL A 160 -0.52 -21.98 22.38
N GLY A 161 0.24 -22.53 21.43
CA GLY A 161 0.92 -23.84 21.58
C GLY A 161 2.45 -23.80 21.48
N SER A 162 3.08 -22.66 21.20
CA SER A 162 4.54 -22.59 21.09
C SER A 162 5.17 -22.22 22.43
N ASN A 163 6.11 -23.03 22.90
CA ASN A 163 6.95 -22.69 24.04
C ASN A 163 7.66 -21.35 23.75
N LEU A 164 7.18 -20.30 24.39
CA LEU A 164 7.69 -18.93 24.28
C LEU A 164 9.18 -18.81 24.70
N SER A 165 9.69 -19.79 25.45
CA SER A 165 11.06 -19.84 25.97
C SER A 165 12.14 -20.08 24.90
N GLU A 166 11.79 -20.65 23.73
CA GLU A 166 12.78 -21.02 22.71
C GLU A 166 12.84 -20.04 21.51
N THR A 167 11.98 -19.04 21.47
CA THR A 167 11.89 -18.12 20.32
C THR A 167 12.68 -16.85 20.60
N THR A 168 13.71 -16.56 19.81
CA THR A 168 14.44 -15.27 19.93
C THR A 168 13.50 -14.11 19.54
N PRO A 169 13.64 -12.91 20.16
CA PRO A 169 12.82 -11.73 19.83
C PRO A 169 12.77 -11.42 18.33
N HIS A 170 13.88 -11.59 17.63
CA HIS A 170 13.98 -11.37 16.18
C HIS A 170 13.18 -12.39 15.36
N LYS A 171 13.20 -13.67 15.73
CA LYS A 171 12.39 -14.72 15.06
C LYS A 171 10.89 -14.50 15.32
N PHE A 172 10.54 -14.04 16.51
CA PHE A 172 9.16 -13.71 16.87
C PHE A 172 8.66 -12.48 16.12
N ALA A 173 9.43 -11.38 16.10
CA ALA A 173 9.13 -10.18 15.34
C ALA A 173 8.95 -10.48 13.84
N SER A 174 9.84 -11.30 13.28
CA SER A 174 9.72 -11.76 11.89
C SER A 174 8.44 -12.57 11.63
N LYS A 175 8.00 -13.38 12.59
CA LYS A 175 6.71 -14.10 12.51
C LYS A 175 5.51 -13.16 12.64
N LEU A 176 5.57 -12.16 13.50
CA LEU A 176 4.50 -11.17 13.69
C LEU A 176 4.36 -10.26 12.48
N GLN A 177 5.48 -9.79 11.92
CA GLN A 177 5.50 -8.91 10.74
C GLN A 177 4.82 -9.56 9.51
N ALA A 178 4.91 -10.90 9.41
CA ALA A 178 4.23 -11.67 8.38
C ALA A 178 2.73 -11.89 8.65
N ARG A 179 2.20 -11.50 9.79
CA ARG A 179 0.83 -11.83 10.26
C ARG A 179 -0.20 -10.72 10.13
N SER A 180 0.13 -9.59 9.51
CA SER A 180 -0.88 -8.55 9.32
C SER A 180 -1.99 -9.04 8.38
N PRO A 181 -3.27 -9.06 8.79
CA PRO A 181 -4.40 -9.46 7.94
C PRO A 181 -4.51 -8.62 6.67
N ARG A 182 -3.94 -7.40 6.69
CA ARG A 182 -3.92 -6.48 5.55
C ARG A 182 -3.25 -7.06 4.31
N TYR A 183 -2.27 -7.94 4.46
CA TYR A 183 -1.56 -8.55 3.32
C TYR A 183 -2.34 -9.63 2.57
N ILE A 184 -3.51 -10.07 3.09
CA ILE A 184 -4.38 -11.03 2.40
C ILE A 184 -5.45 -10.34 1.57
N SER A 185 -5.73 -9.07 1.85
CA SER A 185 -6.82 -8.34 1.22
C SER A 185 -6.66 -8.30 -0.30
N LEU A 186 -7.75 -8.55 -1.02
CA LEU A 186 -7.82 -8.35 -2.47
C LEU A 186 -7.44 -6.92 -2.87
N LEU A 187 -7.70 -5.92 -2.01
CA LEU A 187 -7.28 -4.53 -2.22
C LEU A 187 -5.77 -4.42 -2.45
N ASN A 188 -4.95 -5.19 -1.74
CA ASN A 188 -3.49 -5.17 -1.92
C ASN A 188 -3.04 -5.80 -3.24
N HIS A 189 -3.80 -6.80 -3.73
CA HIS A 189 -3.50 -7.48 -4.99
C HIS A 189 -4.10 -6.79 -6.22
N ILE A 190 -5.01 -5.84 -6.05
CA ILE A 190 -5.78 -5.25 -7.16
C ILE A 190 -4.89 -4.57 -8.21
N ARG A 191 -3.73 -4.09 -7.81
CA ARG A 191 -2.75 -3.46 -8.68
C ARG A 191 -2.37 -4.30 -9.91
N ILE A 192 -2.38 -5.64 -9.77
CA ILE A 192 -2.02 -6.54 -10.88
C ILE A 192 -3.05 -6.55 -12.01
N TYR A 193 -4.25 -6.00 -11.77
CA TYR A 193 -5.36 -5.93 -12.70
C TYR A 193 -5.59 -4.54 -13.30
N LEU A 194 -4.65 -3.61 -13.14
CA LEU A 194 -4.77 -2.25 -13.69
C LEU A 194 -5.13 -2.22 -15.19
N PRO A 195 -4.55 -3.08 -16.06
CA PRO A 195 -4.93 -3.09 -17.47
C PRO A 195 -6.39 -3.46 -17.74
N GLU A 196 -6.97 -4.35 -16.91
CA GLU A 196 -8.37 -4.78 -17.01
C GLU A 196 -9.32 -3.75 -16.41
N MET A 197 -8.91 -3.09 -15.34
CA MET A 197 -9.68 -2.04 -14.67
C MET A 197 -9.79 -0.79 -15.54
N PHE A 198 -8.71 -0.47 -16.27
CA PHE A 198 -8.59 0.74 -17.06
C PHE A 198 -8.21 0.42 -18.51
N PRO A 199 -9.10 -0.24 -19.29
CA PRO A 199 -8.77 -0.73 -20.63
C PRO A 199 -8.41 0.39 -21.62
N ASN A 200 -8.90 1.61 -21.40
CA ASN A 200 -8.71 2.76 -22.28
C ASN A 200 -7.56 3.69 -21.86
N LEU A 201 -7.00 3.52 -20.65
CA LEU A 201 -5.87 4.34 -20.21
C LEU A 201 -4.54 3.83 -20.79
N ASN A 202 -3.68 4.78 -21.14
CA ASN A 202 -2.33 4.50 -21.62
C ASN A 202 -1.30 4.44 -20.50
N LYS A 203 -1.37 5.38 -19.55
CA LYS A 203 -0.50 5.46 -18.40
C LYS A 203 -1.33 5.73 -17.13
N ALA A 204 -0.88 5.23 -16.00
CA ALA A 204 -1.41 5.57 -14.68
C ALA A 204 -0.30 5.51 -13.62
N VAL A 205 -0.40 6.37 -12.61
CA VAL A 205 0.43 6.27 -11.40
C VAL A 205 -0.37 5.60 -10.31
N PHE A 206 0.17 4.52 -9.75
CA PHE A 206 -0.39 3.87 -8.57
C PHE A 206 0.30 4.40 -7.32
N LEU A 207 -0.49 4.77 -6.31
CA LEU A 207 -0.04 5.28 -5.02
C LEU A 207 -0.55 4.38 -3.90
N ASP A 208 0.32 4.06 -2.94
CA ASP A 208 -0.10 3.45 -1.67
C ASP A 208 -0.75 4.50 -0.76
N ASP A 209 -1.51 4.08 0.24
CA ASP A 209 -2.24 4.98 1.14
C ASP A 209 -1.37 5.59 2.26
N ASP A 210 -0.17 5.06 2.44
CA ASP A 210 0.81 5.50 3.44
C ASP A 210 1.92 6.38 2.85
N ILE A 211 1.57 7.13 1.78
CA ILE A 211 2.48 8.10 1.16
C ILE A 211 2.00 9.55 1.34
N VAL A 212 2.92 10.47 1.16
CA VAL A 212 2.63 11.91 1.00
C VAL A 212 3.34 12.43 -0.23
N VAL A 213 2.61 13.14 -1.07
CA VAL A 213 3.16 13.83 -2.23
C VAL A 213 3.57 15.26 -1.82
N GLN A 214 4.82 15.64 -2.15
CA GLN A 214 5.39 16.93 -1.77
C GLN A 214 5.75 17.79 -2.98
N ARG A 215 5.73 17.24 -4.19
CA ARG A 215 6.03 17.95 -5.45
C ARG A 215 5.07 17.50 -6.54
N ASP A 216 4.96 18.31 -7.57
CA ASP A 216 4.19 17.99 -8.76
C ASP A 216 4.67 16.67 -9.39
N LEU A 217 3.72 15.76 -9.62
CA LEU A 217 3.97 14.45 -10.22
C LEU A 217 3.69 14.41 -11.73
N SER A 218 3.21 15.51 -12.34
CA SER A 218 2.94 15.54 -13.78
C SER A 218 4.15 15.16 -14.65
N PRO A 219 5.43 15.49 -14.28
CA PRO A 219 6.57 15.09 -15.08
C PRO A 219 6.81 13.57 -15.13
N LEU A 220 6.16 12.76 -14.28
CA LEU A 220 6.23 11.29 -14.42
C LEU A 220 5.66 10.80 -15.75
N TRP A 221 4.67 11.52 -16.31
CA TRP A 221 4.07 11.17 -17.62
C TRP A 221 5.03 11.38 -18.79
N ASP A 222 6.03 12.28 -18.64
CA ASP A 222 7.04 12.57 -19.65
C ASP A 222 8.21 11.59 -19.63
N ILE A 223 8.32 10.75 -18.59
CA ILE A 223 9.37 9.74 -18.52
C ILE A 223 9.19 8.70 -19.64
N ASP A 224 10.22 8.56 -20.48
CA ASP A 224 10.30 7.46 -21.43
C ASP A 224 10.70 6.18 -20.71
N LEU A 225 9.75 5.26 -20.58
CA LEU A 225 9.98 3.95 -19.97
C LEU A 225 10.71 2.97 -20.90
N LYS A 226 11.13 3.40 -22.10
CA LYS A 226 11.88 2.60 -23.10
C LYS A 226 11.22 1.25 -23.40
N GLY A 227 9.90 1.26 -23.55
CA GLY A 227 9.09 0.06 -23.80
C GLY A 227 8.91 -0.86 -22.59
N LYS A 228 9.38 -0.46 -21.40
CA LYS A 228 9.09 -1.15 -20.14
C LYS A 228 7.69 -0.80 -19.65
N VAL A 229 7.20 -1.59 -18.71
CA VAL A 229 5.84 -1.49 -18.18
C VAL A 229 5.77 -0.63 -16.93
N ASN A 230 6.77 -0.71 -16.07
CA ASN A 230 6.78 -0.12 -14.74
C ASN A 230 7.99 0.81 -14.58
N GLY A 231 7.73 2.09 -14.29
CA GLY A 231 8.74 3.01 -13.80
C GLY A 231 8.74 3.01 -12.27
N ALA A 232 9.87 2.63 -11.68
CA ALA A 232 10.01 2.48 -10.23
C ALA A 232 11.40 2.90 -9.74
N VAL A 233 11.46 3.38 -8.49
CA VAL A 233 12.74 3.63 -7.82
C VAL A 233 13.34 2.31 -7.35
N GLU A 234 14.61 2.06 -7.69
CA GLU A 234 15.36 0.90 -7.18
C GLU A 234 15.69 1.07 -5.70
N THR A 235 15.61 -0.03 -4.94
CA THR A 235 15.86 -0.03 -3.49
C THR A 235 17.24 -0.54 -3.11
N CYS A 236 18.10 -0.90 -4.06
CA CYS A 236 19.45 -1.43 -3.78
C CYS A 236 20.56 -0.38 -3.90
N LYS A 237 20.22 0.87 -4.20
CA LYS A 237 21.17 1.98 -4.25
C LYS A 237 21.36 2.51 -2.84
N GLY A 238 22.42 2.09 -2.17
CA GLY A 238 22.77 2.47 -0.81
C GLY A 238 23.65 1.41 -0.15
N GLU A 239 24.17 1.72 1.01
CA GLU A 239 24.93 0.75 1.80
C GLU A 239 24.01 -0.39 2.25
N ASP A 240 24.49 -1.63 2.23
CA ASP A 240 23.73 -2.83 2.61
C ASP A 240 23.21 -2.80 4.08
N THR A 241 23.71 -1.87 4.87
CA THR A 241 23.28 -1.60 6.25
C THR A 241 21.97 -0.79 6.36
N TRP A 242 21.53 -0.17 5.28
CA TRP A 242 20.32 0.66 5.31
C TRP A 242 19.07 -0.22 5.24
N VAL A 243 18.06 0.09 6.06
CA VAL A 243 16.80 -0.69 6.16
C VAL A 243 16.11 -0.88 4.81
N MET A 244 16.29 0.07 3.89
CA MET A 244 15.69 0.06 2.56
C MET A 244 16.61 -0.40 1.44
N SER A 245 17.86 -0.81 1.75
CA SER A 245 18.75 -1.42 0.76
C SER A 245 18.33 -2.88 0.53
N LYS A 246 17.47 -3.13 -0.44
CA LYS A 246 16.83 -4.42 -0.66
C LYS A 246 17.16 -4.99 -2.04
N ARG A 247 17.53 -6.27 -2.00
CA ARG A 247 17.75 -7.13 -3.17
C ARG A 247 16.82 -8.34 -3.09
N PHE A 248 16.75 -9.14 -4.14
CA PHE A 248 15.88 -10.34 -4.18
C PHE A 248 16.19 -11.29 -3.01
N ARG A 249 17.45 -11.42 -2.56
CA ARG A 249 17.81 -12.23 -1.38
C ARG A 249 17.10 -11.81 -0.08
N ASN A 250 16.59 -10.59 0.00
CA ASN A 250 15.85 -10.10 1.17
C ASN A 250 14.38 -10.52 1.17
N TYR A 251 13.85 -10.91 0.01
CA TYR A 251 12.44 -11.27 -0.17
C TYR A 251 12.21 -12.75 -0.36
N PHE A 252 13.17 -13.47 -1.00
CA PHE A 252 13.00 -14.84 -1.43
C PHE A 252 13.89 -15.81 -0.68
N ASN A 253 13.39 -17.04 -0.50
CA ASN A 253 14.17 -18.15 0.05
C ASN A 253 14.98 -18.84 -1.05
N PHE A 254 16.24 -18.50 -1.19
CA PHE A 254 17.13 -19.10 -2.19
C PHE A 254 17.56 -20.54 -1.87
N SER A 255 17.17 -21.10 -0.71
CA SER A 255 17.29 -22.54 -0.48
C SER A 255 16.19 -23.33 -1.22
N HIS A 256 15.14 -22.67 -1.72
CA HIS A 256 14.11 -23.33 -2.51
C HIS A 256 14.56 -23.50 -3.96
N PRO A 257 14.56 -24.74 -4.53
CA PRO A 257 15.15 -25.00 -5.85
C PRO A 257 14.54 -24.18 -6.98
N LEU A 258 13.23 -23.95 -6.94
CA LEU A 258 12.54 -23.17 -7.97
C LEU A 258 12.96 -21.67 -7.92
N ILE A 259 13.20 -21.12 -6.75
CA ILE A 259 13.72 -19.76 -6.57
C ILE A 259 15.15 -19.66 -7.06
N ALA A 260 16.03 -20.54 -6.57
CA ALA A 260 17.45 -20.54 -6.94
C ALA A 260 17.70 -20.73 -8.45
N LYS A 261 16.84 -21.49 -9.12
CA LYS A 261 16.94 -21.73 -10.58
C LYS A 261 16.55 -20.52 -11.42
N ASN A 262 15.58 -19.69 -10.95
CA ASN A 262 14.94 -18.67 -11.78
C ASN A 262 15.34 -17.23 -11.43
N LEU A 263 15.88 -17.00 -10.23
CA LEU A 263 16.15 -15.66 -9.71
C LEU A 263 17.61 -15.49 -9.32
N ASP A 264 18.13 -14.26 -9.46
CA ASP A 264 19.43 -13.86 -8.94
C ASP A 264 19.26 -13.22 -7.55
N PRO A 265 19.91 -13.73 -6.50
CA PRO A 265 19.86 -13.14 -5.16
C PRO A 265 20.35 -11.69 -5.10
N ASN A 266 21.23 -11.30 -6.02
CA ASN A 266 21.82 -9.97 -6.09
C ASN A 266 21.02 -8.97 -6.93
N GLU A 267 19.97 -9.42 -7.64
CA GLU A 267 19.10 -8.54 -8.40
C GLU A 267 18.48 -7.48 -7.49
N CYS A 268 18.45 -6.24 -7.97
CA CYS A 268 17.90 -5.12 -7.23
C CYS A 268 16.37 -5.23 -7.15
N ALA A 269 15.82 -5.05 -5.96
CA ALA A 269 14.39 -4.84 -5.81
C ALA A 269 14.04 -3.37 -6.09
N TRP A 270 12.75 -3.08 -6.19
CA TRP A 270 12.22 -1.75 -6.46
C TRP A 270 11.05 -1.41 -5.54
N ALA A 271 10.81 -0.11 -5.38
CA ALA A 271 9.79 0.43 -4.52
C ALA A 271 8.38 0.24 -5.12
N TYR A 272 7.41 -0.17 -4.29
CA TYR A 272 6.06 -0.52 -4.76
C TYR A 272 4.98 0.50 -4.37
N GLY A 273 5.28 1.45 -3.48
CA GLY A 273 4.30 2.42 -2.99
C GLY A 273 4.00 3.57 -3.95
N MET A 274 4.85 3.82 -4.94
CA MET A 274 4.60 4.74 -6.06
C MET A 274 5.24 4.17 -7.33
N ASN A 275 4.41 3.94 -8.33
CA ASN A 275 4.85 3.41 -9.63
C ASN A 275 4.11 4.08 -10.78
N ILE A 276 4.82 4.43 -11.85
CA ILE A 276 4.18 4.81 -13.11
C ILE A 276 4.12 3.61 -14.05
N PHE A 277 2.93 3.26 -14.51
CA PHE A 277 2.69 2.12 -15.38
C PHE A 277 2.32 2.57 -16.80
N ASP A 278 3.00 2.01 -17.81
CA ASP A 278 2.54 2.03 -19.20
C ASP A 278 1.57 0.86 -19.40
N LEU A 279 0.27 1.16 -19.35
CA LEU A 279 -0.78 0.15 -19.48
C LEU A 279 -0.89 -0.41 -20.91
N ARG A 280 -0.48 0.35 -21.94
CA ARG A 280 -0.43 -0.17 -23.32
C ARG A 280 0.67 -1.21 -23.46
N ALA A 281 1.85 -0.94 -22.90
CA ALA A 281 2.94 -1.90 -22.86
C ALA A 281 2.57 -3.12 -22.03
N TRP A 282 1.87 -2.91 -20.89
CA TRP A 282 1.45 -3.99 -20.01
C TRP A 282 0.46 -4.96 -20.68
N ARG A 283 -0.56 -4.47 -21.37
CA ARG A 283 -1.53 -5.31 -22.10
C ARG A 283 -0.90 -6.25 -23.13
N LYS A 284 0.32 -5.96 -23.58
CA LYS A 284 1.09 -6.81 -24.51
C LYS A 284 1.96 -7.85 -23.79
N LYS A 285 1.90 -7.93 -22.46
CA LYS A 285 2.76 -8.79 -21.64
C LYS A 285 1.93 -9.70 -20.76
N ASN A 286 2.47 -10.89 -20.48
CA ASN A 286 1.79 -11.91 -19.67
C ASN A 286 2.10 -11.76 -18.17
N ILE A 287 2.15 -10.51 -17.67
CA ILE A 287 2.58 -10.21 -16.28
C ILE A 287 1.60 -10.79 -15.27
N ARG A 288 0.28 -10.64 -15.50
CA ARG A 288 -0.75 -11.17 -14.61
C ARG A 288 -0.66 -12.68 -14.45
N ASP A 289 -0.51 -13.43 -15.53
CA ASP A 289 -0.48 -14.88 -15.47
C ASP A 289 0.82 -15.39 -14.82
N ILE A 290 1.95 -14.68 -15.04
CA ILE A 290 3.20 -14.94 -14.32
C ILE A 290 3.01 -14.71 -12.81
N TYR A 291 2.38 -13.60 -12.42
CA TYR A 291 2.06 -13.31 -11.02
C TYR A 291 1.22 -14.42 -10.39
N HIS A 292 0.14 -14.84 -11.06
CA HIS A 292 -0.73 -15.91 -10.60
C HIS A 292 -0.01 -17.26 -10.53
N PHE A 293 0.83 -17.58 -11.51
CA PHE A 293 1.62 -18.81 -11.51
C PHE A 293 2.49 -18.88 -10.25
N TRP A 294 3.24 -17.84 -9.95
CA TRP A 294 4.13 -17.83 -8.79
C TRP A 294 3.38 -17.85 -7.46
N LEU A 295 2.23 -17.17 -7.36
CA LEU A 295 1.37 -17.32 -6.18
C LEU A 295 0.93 -18.79 -5.98
N LYS A 296 0.48 -19.46 -7.04
CA LYS A 296 0.09 -20.88 -6.97
C LYS A 296 1.25 -21.77 -6.54
N GLU A 297 2.43 -21.55 -7.09
CA GLU A 297 3.62 -22.35 -6.73
C GLU A 297 4.02 -22.11 -5.26
N ASN A 298 3.96 -20.87 -4.78
CA ASN A 298 4.22 -20.57 -3.37
C ASN A 298 3.20 -21.25 -2.43
N LEU A 299 1.91 -21.26 -2.79
CA LEU A 299 0.88 -22.00 -2.06
C LEU A 299 1.16 -23.51 -2.02
N LYS A 300 1.50 -24.12 -3.17
CA LYS A 300 1.86 -25.53 -3.27
C LYS A 300 3.06 -25.89 -2.41
N SER A 301 4.01 -24.97 -2.25
CA SER A 301 5.19 -25.14 -1.41
C SER A 301 4.96 -24.85 0.07
N ASN A 302 3.72 -24.70 0.53
CA ASN A 302 3.36 -24.26 1.88
C ASN A 302 4.03 -22.93 2.27
N LEU A 303 4.08 -21.97 1.34
CA LEU A 303 4.62 -20.63 1.52
C LEU A 303 6.11 -20.60 1.90
N THR A 304 6.89 -21.54 1.37
CA THR A 304 8.33 -21.64 1.65
C THR A 304 9.20 -20.80 0.72
N MET A 305 8.68 -20.31 -0.40
CA MET A 305 9.44 -19.53 -1.38
C MET A 305 9.64 -18.10 -0.92
N TRP A 306 8.60 -17.45 -0.38
CA TRP A 306 8.63 -16.13 0.27
C TRP A 306 7.53 -16.05 1.33
N LYS A 307 7.70 -15.10 2.23
CA LYS A 307 6.64 -14.72 3.15
C LYS A 307 5.55 -13.99 2.38
N LEU A 308 4.40 -13.83 3.00
CA LEU A 308 3.25 -13.16 2.42
C LEU A 308 3.56 -11.72 1.96
N GLY A 309 2.68 -11.20 1.13
CA GLY A 309 2.77 -9.85 0.58
C GLY A 309 2.67 -9.85 -0.94
N THR A 310 2.42 -8.68 -1.49
CA THR A 310 2.18 -8.46 -2.93
C THR A 310 3.45 -8.11 -3.71
N LEU A 311 4.46 -7.59 -3.02
CA LEU A 311 5.72 -7.22 -3.67
C LEU A 311 6.52 -8.43 -4.19
N PRO A 312 6.74 -9.53 -3.43
CA PRO A 312 7.53 -10.63 -3.95
C PRO A 312 7.02 -11.21 -5.28
N PRO A 313 5.73 -11.59 -5.43
CA PRO A 313 5.26 -12.07 -6.73
C PRO A 313 5.31 -10.99 -7.82
N ALA A 314 5.18 -9.69 -7.47
CA ALA A 314 5.34 -8.59 -8.42
C ALA A 314 6.79 -8.44 -8.88
N LEU A 315 7.78 -8.56 -7.98
CA LEU A 315 9.20 -8.55 -8.36
C LEU A 315 9.51 -9.57 -9.45
N ILE A 316 8.91 -10.76 -9.36
CA ILE A 316 9.08 -11.82 -10.38
C ILE A 316 8.30 -11.50 -11.65
N ALA A 317 7.03 -11.11 -11.52
CA ALA A 317 6.15 -10.89 -12.67
C ALA A 317 6.60 -9.72 -13.56
N PHE A 318 7.16 -8.68 -12.96
CA PHE A 318 7.70 -7.52 -13.67
C PHE A 318 9.19 -7.65 -14.03
N LYS A 319 9.83 -8.79 -13.77
CA LYS A 319 11.26 -8.97 -14.10
C LYS A 319 11.52 -8.69 -15.58
N GLY A 320 12.49 -7.81 -15.84
CA GLY A 320 12.82 -7.35 -17.20
C GLY A 320 11.88 -6.26 -17.75
N TYR A 321 10.78 -5.90 -17.05
CA TYR A 321 9.81 -4.89 -17.48
C TYR A 321 9.80 -3.63 -16.59
N VAL A 322 10.79 -3.47 -15.73
CA VAL A 322 10.96 -2.28 -14.88
C VAL A 322 11.98 -1.34 -15.49
N HIS A 323 11.65 -0.05 -15.54
CA HIS A 323 12.56 1.04 -15.85
C HIS A 323 12.90 1.78 -14.56
N PRO A 324 14.17 1.84 -14.15
CA PRO A 324 14.57 2.59 -12.97
C PRO A 324 14.38 4.10 -13.20
N ILE A 325 13.68 4.76 -12.27
CA ILE A 325 13.52 6.21 -12.25
C ILE A 325 14.38 6.83 -11.14
N ASP A 326 14.55 8.15 -11.18
CA ASP A 326 15.39 8.87 -10.24
C ASP A 326 14.94 8.65 -8.78
N PRO A 327 15.85 8.37 -7.83
CA PRO A 327 15.52 8.14 -6.43
C PRO A 327 14.79 9.30 -5.74
N SER A 328 14.93 10.54 -6.22
CA SER A 328 14.22 11.71 -5.69
C SER A 328 12.70 11.63 -5.84
N TRP A 329 12.20 10.75 -6.72
CA TRP A 329 10.78 10.55 -6.90
C TRP A 329 10.11 9.83 -5.73
N HIS A 330 10.82 8.92 -5.02
CA HIS A 330 10.18 8.09 -4.00
C HIS A 330 11.14 7.74 -2.86
N MET A 331 10.99 8.38 -1.72
CA MET A 331 11.74 8.12 -0.50
C MET A 331 10.95 7.16 0.40
N LEU A 332 11.60 6.07 0.82
CA LEU A 332 11.04 4.99 1.62
C LEU A 332 11.59 4.98 3.04
N GLY A 333 10.94 4.22 3.93
CA GLY A 333 11.50 3.85 5.22
C GLY A 333 10.97 4.63 6.41
N LEU A 334 10.06 5.60 6.20
CA LEU A 334 9.60 6.49 7.27
C LEU A 334 8.76 5.79 8.34
N GLY A 335 8.28 4.57 8.10
CA GLY A 335 7.59 3.75 9.09
C GLY A 335 8.46 2.64 9.72
N TYR A 336 9.73 2.53 9.31
CA TYR A 336 10.65 1.51 9.83
C TYR A 336 11.67 2.06 10.81
N GLN A 337 12.13 3.29 10.63
CA GLN A 337 13.22 3.88 11.42
C GLN A 337 12.91 5.32 11.82
N ASP A 338 13.23 5.66 13.06
CA ASP A 338 13.09 7.01 13.61
C ASP A 338 14.23 7.96 13.19
N LYS A 339 15.42 7.40 12.89
CA LYS A 339 16.60 8.17 12.46
C LYS A 339 16.56 8.47 10.96
N THR A 340 15.58 9.27 10.53
CA THR A 340 15.45 9.68 9.14
C THR A 340 15.90 11.12 8.99
N ASP A 341 16.72 11.41 7.97
CA ASP A 341 17.18 12.78 7.67
C ASP A 341 16.01 13.62 7.14
N ILE A 342 15.60 14.61 7.93
CA ILE A 342 14.49 15.52 7.62
C ILE A 342 14.77 16.34 6.35
N GLU A 343 16.03 16.72 6.10
CA GLU A 343 16.38 17.44 4.89
C GLU A 343 16.25 16.58 3.63
N ALA A 344 16.54 15.29 3.73
CA ALA A 344 16.27 14.33 2.66
C ALA A 344 14.76 14.13 2.46
N VAL A 345 13.98 14.06 3.55
CA VAL A 345 12.50 13.99 3.49
C VAL A 345 11.92 15.16 2.73
N LYS A 346 12.36 16.40 3.02
CA LYS A 346 11.88 17.61 2.33
C LYS A 346 12.22 17.65 0.84
N LYS A 347 13.26 16.97 0.41
CA LYS A 347 13.72 16.93 -0.99
C LYS A 347 13.00 15.89 -1.85
N ALA A 348 12.40 14.88 -1.27
CA ALA A 348 11.71 13.84 -2.00
C ALA A 348 10.38 14.32 -2.60
N ALA A 349 10.04 13.87 -3.80
CA ALA A 349 8.74 14.16 -4.42
C ALA A 349 7.61 13.41 -3.72
N VAL A 350 7.84 12.14 -3.39
CA VAL A 350 6.94 11.28 -2.61
C VAL A 350 7.71 10.70 -1.44
N ILE A 351 7.16 10.81 -0.25
CA ILE A 351 7.64 10.13 0.95
C ILE A 351 6.69 9.00 1.35
N HIS A 352 7.25 7.90 1.85
CA HIS A 352 6.50 6.67 2.11
C HIS A 352 6.73 6.18 3.53
N TYR A 353 5.65 6.12 4.30
CA TYR A 353 5.63 5.59 5.67
C TYR A 353 5.47 4.06 5.66
N ASN A 354 6.16 3.39 4.72
CA ASN A 354 6.18 1.93 4.71
C ASN A 354 6.82 1.38 5.98
N GLY A 355 6.24 0.33 6.54
CA GLY A 355 6.59 -0.22 7.85
C GLY A 355 5.42 -0.16 8.82
N ASP A 356 5.68 -0.54 10.08
CA ASP A 356 4.63 -0.68 11.10
C ASP A 356 4.22 0.66 11.72
N SER A 357 5.15 1.62 11.80
CA SER A 357 4.92 2.93 12.43
C SER A 357 4.23 3.89 11.47
N LYS A 358 2.91 3.70 11.26
CA LYS A 358 2.11 4.55 10.39
C LYS A 358 1.87 5.93 11.02
N PRO A 359 1.82 7.03 10.21
CA PRO A 359 1.69 8.39 10.74
C PRO A 359 0.35 8.62 11.46
N TRP A 360 -0.68 7.85 11.14
CA TRP A 360 -2.00 7.91 11.79
C TRP A 360 -2.15 7.00 13.01
N SER A 361 -1.09 6.30 13.43
CA SER A 361 -1.10 5.38 14.57
C SER A 361 -0.31 5.94 15.74
N ASP A 362 -0.63 5.46 16.95
CA ASP A 362 0.06 5.87 18.19
C ASP A 362 1.56 5.54 18.18
N ILE A 363 1.96 4.55 17.39
CA ILE A 363 3.37 4.15 17.22
C ILE A 363 4.09 4.88 16.08
N GLY A 364 3.44 5.84 15.43
CA GLY A 364 4.06 6.70 14.41
C GLY A 364 5.18 7.55 15.01
N PHE A 365 6.27 7.76 14.26
CA PHE A 365 7.40 8.58 14.74
C PHE A 365 7.00 10.05 14.82
N GLU A 366 7.06 10.63 16.03
CA GLU A 366 6.58 11.99 16.32
C GLU A 366 7.22 13.06 15.40
N HIS A 367 8.52 12.99 15.17
CA HIS A 367 9.24 13.97 14.35
C HIS A 367 8.95 13.86 12.84
N LEU A 368 8.42 12.72 12.36
CA LEU A 368 8.03 12.51 10.97
C LEU A 368 6.53 12.73 10.72
N ARG A 369 5.72 12.67 11.78
CA ARG A 369 4.26 12.79 11.73
C ARG A 369 3.80 14.16 11.18
N PRO A 370 4.40 15.31 11.51
CA PRO A 370 3.97 16.63 11.02
C PRO A 370 3.96 16.74 9.49
N VAL A 371 4.82 16.01 8.78
CA VAL A 371 4.87 16.04 7.31
C VAL A 371 3.60 15.42 6.71
N TRP A 372 2.93 14.52 7.43
CA TRP A 372 1.68 13.90 7.06
C TRP A 372 0.47 14.68 7.58
N THR A 373 0.49 15.07 8.88
CA THR A 373 -0.65 15.70 9.56
C THR A 373 -1.00 17.07 9.01
N LYS A 374 -0.06 17.80 8.39
CA LYS A 374 -0.32 19.09 7.73
C LYS A 374 -1.36 19.01 6.61
N TYR A 375 -1.66 17.81 6.09
CA TYR A 375 -2.69 17.57 5.07
C TYR A 375 -4.02 17.09 5.65
N VAL A 376 -4.12 16.97 6.97
CA VAL A 376 -5.38 16.63 7.66
C VAL A 376 -6.09 17.94 8.02
N ASP A 377 -7.34 18.07 7.60
CA ASP A 377 -8.16 19.22 7.99
C ASP A 377 -8.79 18.98 9.37
N TYR A 378 -8.09 19.42 10.42
CA TYR A 378 -8.57 19.32 11.80
C TYR A 378 -9.76 20.22 12.12
N SER A 379 -10.13 21.15 11.23
CA SER A 379 -11.34 21.96 11.36
C SER A 379 -12.60 21.22 10.91
N ASN A 380 -12.43 20.13 10.15
CA ASN A 380 -13.53 19.30 9.65
C ASN A 380 -14.32 18.65 10.80
N ASP A 381 -15.65 18.78 10.77
CA ASP A 381 -16.52 18.27 11.83
C ASP A 381 -16.43 16.77 12.05
N PHE A 382 -16.25 15.97 11.00
CA PHE A 382 -16.09 14.51 11.12
C PHE A 382 -14.79 14.16 11.81
N ILE A 383 -13.69 14.86 11.49
CA ILE A 383 -12.38 14.68 12.12
C ILE A 383 -12.46 15.02 13.61
N ARG A 384 -13.00 16.22 13.95
CA ARG A 384 -13.15 16.67 15.34
C ARG A 384 -14.04 15.77 16.16
N ASN A 385 -15.23 15.42 15.64
CA ASN A 385 -16.22 14.60 16.34
C ASN A 385 -15.76 13.14 16.54
N CYS A 386 -14.75 12.68 15.80
CA CYS A 386 -14.09 11.40 16.00
C CYS A 386 -12.80 11.49 16.82
N HIS A 387 -12.54 12.65 17.44
CA HIS A 387 -11.38 12.88 18.28
C HIS A 387 -10.05 12.52 17.60
N ILE A 388 -9.96 12.78 16.29
CA ILE A 388 -8.70 12.70 15.55
C ILE A 388 -8.00 14.02 15.81
N MET A 389 -6.99 14.00 16.68
CA MET A 389 -6.30 15.18 17.17
C MET A 389 -5.04 15.46 16.37
N GLU A 390 -4.70 16.74 16.27
CA GLU A 390 -3.37 17.16 15.89
C GLU A 390 -2.38 16.74 16.98
N SER A 391 -1.42 15.88 16.65
CA SER A 391 -0.45 15.32 17.62
C SER A 391 0.94 15.91 17.40
#